data_6824179a7933cde1d97369d3d551bec2
#
_entry.id   6824179a7933cde1d97369d3d551bec2
#
_cell.length_a   1.000
_cell.length_b   1.000
_cell.length_c   1.000
_cell.angle_alpha   90.00
_cell.angle_beta   90.00
_cell.angle_gamma   90.00
#
_symmetry.space_group_name_H-M   'P 1'
#
loop_
_entity.id
_entity.type
_entity.pdbx_description
1 polymer ?
#
loop_
_entity_poly.entity_id
_entity_poly.type
_entity_poly.pdbx_seq_one_letter_code
_entity_poly.pdbx_strand_id
1 'polypeptide(L)'
;WAPAIREAGGVPEMYKTGHSLVKARMRELDSPLGGEMSGHIFFKERWYGFDDGTYAGCRLLEIVSREQDPSAVLNALPTSFSTPELNVACAEGEPHALTAQLQALAPEVFDASAQSSTIDGLRVDWADGFGLIRASNTTPVLVLRFEGHTQAALHRIEAQMLALLERVKPGAQVGSAAH
;
A
#
# COMPACT_ATOMS: atom_id res chain seq x y z
N TRP A 1 1.14 -3.89 -8.28
CA TRP A 1 1.58 -5.29 -8.19
C TRP A 1 0.50 -6.26 -8.69
N ALA A 2 -0.73 -6.21 -8.17
CA ALA A 2 -1.75 -7.20 -8.49
C ALA A 2 -2.05 -7.35 -10.00
N PRO A 3 -2.19 -6.28 -10.80
CA PRO A 3 -2.35 -6.44 -12.26
C PRO A 3 -1.17 -7.15 -12.91
N ALA A 4 0.07 -6.73 -12.62
CA ALA A 4 1.26 -7.32 -13.21
C ALA A 4 1.44 -8.81 -12.83
N ILE A 5 1.09 -9.19 -11.59
CA ILE A 5 1.12 -10.59 -11.16
C ILE A 5 0.11 -11.42 -11.95
N ARG A 6 -1.13 -10.92 -12.15
CA ARG A 6 -2.14 -11.62 -12.95
C ARG A 6 -1.73 -11.76 -14.41
N GLU A 7 -1.16 -10.72 -14.99
CA GLU A 7 -0.65 -10.71 -16.37
C GLU A 7 0.46 -11.75 -16.56
N ALA A 8 1.30 -11.95 -15.55
CA ALA A 8 2.32 -12.99 -15.51
C ALA A 8 1.77 -14.39 -15.16
N GLY A 9 0.45 -14.57 -15.02
CA GLY A 9 -0.19 -15.86 -14.71
C GLY A 9 -0.21 -16.21 -13.22
N GLY A 10 0.18 -15.30 -12.35
CA GLY A 10 0.17 -15.50 -10.90
C GLY A 10 -1.16 -15.11 -10.25
N VAL A 11 -1.35 -15.51 -8.99
CA VAL A 11 -2.50 -15.17 -8.16
C VAL A 11 -2.05 -14.17 -7.08
N PRO A 12 -2.37 -12.88 -7.23
CA PRO A 12 -2.00 -11.89 -6.22
C PRO A 12 -2.91 -11.98 -5.01
N GLU A 13 -2.33 -11.84 -3.84
CA GLU A 13 -3.04 -11.65 -2.59
C GLU A 13 -2.58 -10.36 -1.91
N MET A 14 -3.55 -9.59 -1.42
CA MET A 14 -3.26 -8.43 -0.57
C MET A 14 -3.31 -8.87 0.89
N TYR A 15 -2.32 -8.45 1.68
CA TYR A 15 -2.22 -8.81 3.07
C TYR A 15 -1.78 -7.64 3.94
N LYS A 16 -1.72 -7.86 5.25
CA LYS A 16 -1.30 -6.87 6.25
C LYS A 16 0.16 -6.48 6.08
N THR A 17 0.46 -5.21 6.28
CA THR A 17 1.82 -4.67 6.28
C THR A 17 2.60 -5.13 7.52
N GLY A 18 3.84 -5.50 7.30
CA GLY A 18 4.80 -5.90 8.34
C GLY A 18 5.55 -7.17 7.96
N HIS A 19 6.89 -7.07 7.94
CA HIS A 19 7.78 -8.14 7.46
C HIS A 19 7.50 -9.51 8.09
N SER A 20 7.14 -9.56 9.37
CA SER A 20 6.82 -10.82 10.07
C SER A 20 5.50 -11.42 9.59
N LEU A 21 4.48 -10.56 9.35
CA LEU A 21 3.18 -10.96 8.85
C LEU A 21 3.27 -11.46 7.41
N VAL A 22 3.98 -10.73 6.54
CA VAL A 22 4.22 -11.14 5.14
C VAL A 22 4.95 -12.47 5.09
N LYS A 23 6.01 -12.67 5.86
CA LYS A 23 6.73 -13.96 5.92
C LYS A 23 5.87 -15.11 6.42
N ALA A 24 5.02 -14.87 7.42
CA ALA A 24 4.09 -15.88 7.91
C ALA A 24 3.09 -16.29 6.81
N ARG A 25 2.50 -15.29 6.14
CA ARG A 25 1.53 -15.52 5.06
C ARG A 25 2.13 -16.20 3.85
N MET A 26 3.35 -15.84 3.46
CA MET A 26 4.09 -16.52 2.39
C MET A 26 4.29 -18.01 2.69
N ARG A 27 4.56 -18.37 3.95
CA ARG A 27 4.68 -19.80 4.34
C ARG A 27 3.35 -20.54 4.25
N GLU A 28 2.26 -19.92 4.71
CA GLU A 28 0.91 -20.50 4.65
C GLU A 28 0.46 -20.80 3.22
N LEU A 29 0.75 -19.89 2.30
CA LEU A 29 0.34 -19.97 0.89
C LEU A 29 1.36 -20.68 -0.01
N ASP A 30 2.52 -21.01 0.52
CA ASP A 30 3.68 -21.42 -0.28
C ASP A 30 4.08 -20.40 -1.37
N SER A 31 3.87 -19.10 -1.09
CA SER A 31 4.09 -18.03 -2.05
C SER A 31 5.58 -17.89 -2.39
N PRO A 32 5.95 -17.80 -3.69
CA PRO A 32 7.35 -17.61 -4.11
C PRO A 32 7.85 -16.17 -3.92
N LEU A 33 6.94 -15.20 -3.79
CA LEU A 33 7.26 -13.78 -3.74
C LEU A 33 6.32 -13.07 -2.77
N GLY A 34 6.85 -12.15 -1.98
CA GLY A 34 6.11 -11.17 -1.22
C GLY A 34 6.76 -9.80 -1.35
N GLY A 35 6.02 -8.75 -1.03
CA GLY A 35 6.57 -7.41 -1.04
C GLY A 35 5.66 -6.39 -0.40
N GLU A 36 6.26 -5.30 0.04
CA GLU A 36 5.58 -4.16 0.64
C GLU A 36 5.86 -2.90 -0.19
N MET A 37 4.93 -1.95 -0.11
CA MET A 37 5.09 -0.68 -0.81
C MET A 37 6.30 0.13 -0.30
N SER A 38 6.72 -0.10 0.93
CA SER A 38 7.93 0.47 1.54
C SER A 38 9.25 -0.02 0.94
N GLY A 39 9.20 -0.98 -0.01
CA GLY A 39 10.37 -1.52 -0.68
C GLY A 39 10.94 -2.78 -0.06
N HIS A 40 10.32 -3.34 0.98
CA HIS A 40 10.68 -4.65 1.48
C HIS A 40 10.23 -5.72 0.48
N ILE A 41 11.15 -6.58 0.03
CA ILE A 41 10.88 -7.63 -0.97
C ILE A 41 11.42 -8.97 -0.45
N PHE A 42 10.57 -9.97 -0.56
CA PHE A 42 10.81 -11.31 -0.03
C PHE A 42 10.76 -12.32 -1.17
N PHE A 43 11.91 -12.88 -1.53
CA PHE A 43 12.00 -13.94 -2.52
C PHE A 43 12.10 -15.30 -1.84
N LYS A 44 11.17 -16.21 -2.09
CA LYS A 44 11.28 -17.63 -1.75
C LYS A 44 11.75 -18.45 -2.96
N GLU A 45 11.42 -18.01 -4.15
CA GLU A 45 11.97 -18.58 -5.38
C GLU A 45 13.47 -18.28 -5.46
N ARG A 46 14.31 -19.33 -5.47
CA ARG A 46 15.77 -19.29 -5.45
C ARG A 46 16.40 -18.60 -4.22
N TRP A 47 15.63 -18.36 -3.14
CA TRP A 47 16.09 -17.76 -1.89
C TRP A 47 15.28 -18.27 -0.69
N TYR A 48 15.48 -17.70 0.48
CA TYR A 48 14.93 -18.20 1.75
C TYR A 48 13.61 -17.55 2.19
N GLY A 49 13.08 -16.60 1.43
CA GLY A 49 11.86 -15.85 1.82
C GLY A 49 12.11 -14.81 2.90
N PHE A 50 13.34 -14.30 3.01
CA PHE A 50 13.67 -13.19 3.89
C PHE A 50 13.32 -11.84 3.28
N ASP A 51 13.21 -10.83 4.14
CA ASP A 51 13.35 -9.44 3.75
C ASP A 51 14.84 -9.17 3.48
N ASP A 52 15.25 -9.11 2.23
CA ASP A 52 16.63 -9.03 1.82
C ASP A 52 16.82 -8.06 0.64
N GLY A 53 17.18 -6.81 0.98
CA GLY A 53 17.42 -5.77 -0.01
C GLY A 53 18.62 -6.06 -0.91
N THR A 54 19.66 -6.75 -0.41
CA THR A 54 20.82 -7.12 -1.23
C THR A 54 20.43 -8.15 -2.29
N TYR A 55 19.69 -9.18 -1.90
CA TYR A 55 19.21 -10.18 -2.85
C TYR A 55 18.21 -9.58 -3.85
N ALA A 56 17.29 -8.73 -3.38
CA ALA A 56 16.36 -8.00 -4.26
C ALA A 56 17.10 -7.14 -5.29
N GLY A 57 18.19 -6.46 -4.88
CA GLY A 57 19.08 -5.73 -5.78
C GLY A 57 19.75 -6.65 -6.82
N CYS A 58 20.24 -7.82 -6.41
CA CYS A 58 20.78 -8.81 -7.34
C CYS A 58 19.74 -9.30 -8.35
N ARG A 59 18.48 -9.50 -7.94
CA ARG A 59 17.38 -9.87 -8.83
C ARG A 59 17.05 -8.76 -9.83
N LEU A 60 17.09 -7.50 -9.40
CA LEU A 60 16.94 -6.35 -10.32
C LEU A 60 18.10 -6.31 -11.33
N LEU A 61 19.35 -6.48 -10.88
CA LEU A 61 20.51 -6.54 -11.76
C LEU A 61 20.42 -7.70 -12.75
N GLU A 62 19.91 -8.86 -12.34
CA GLU A 62 19.66 -9.99 -13.24
C GLU A 62 18.70 -9.60 -14.39
N ILE A 63 17.63 -8.86 -14.08
CA ILE A 63 16.66 -8.40 -15.07
C ILE A 63 17.31 -7.40 -16.04
N VAL A 64 17.89 -6.34 -15.53
CA VAL A 64 18.43 -5.26 -16.37
C VAL A 64 19.68 -5.68 -17.16
N SER A 65 20.44 -6.68 -16.68
CA SER A 65 21.63 -7.19 -17.40
C SER A 65 21.31 -7.95 -18.68
N ARG A 66 20.05 -8.35 -18.89
CA ARG A 66 19.59 -9.03 -20.10
C ARG A 66 19.22 -8.07 -21.22
N GLU A 67 19.13 -6.79 -20.91
CA GLU A 67 18.66 -5.76 -21.83
C GLU A 67 19.83 -4.87 -22.29
N GLN A 68 19.75 -4.41 -23.55
CA GLN A 68 20.75 -3.48 -24.09
C GLN A 68 20.63 -2.08 -23.50
N ASP A 69 19.41 -1.70 -23.12
CA ASP A 69 19.11 -0.42 -22.47
C ASP A 69 18.37 -0.67 -21.15
N PRO A 70 19.07 -0.75 -20.02
CA PRO A 70 18.46 -0.88 -18.69
C PRO A 70 17.45 0.23 -18.36
N SER A 71 17.67 1.45 -18.87
CA SER A 71 16.79 2.57 -18.64
C SER A 71 15.42 2.35 -19.30
N ALA A 72 15.38 1.73 -20.46
CA ALA A 72 14.14 1.41 -21.15
C ALA A 72 13.26 0.46 -20.32
N VAL A 73 13.86 -0.55 -19.66
CA VAL A 73 13.14 -1.47 -18.76
C VAL A 73 12.48 -0.73 -17.60
N LEU A 74 13.23 0.15 -16.95
CA LEU A 74 12.73 0.91 -15.79
C LEU A 74 11.68 1.95 -16.20
N ASN A 75 11.89 2.62 -17.33
CA ASN A 75 10.97 3.64 -17.85
C ASN A 75 9.66 3.04 -18.44
N ALA A 76 9.64 1.75 -18.74
CA ALA A 76 8.44 1.04 -19.18
C ALA A 76 7.49 0.68 -18.02
N LEU A 77 7.92 0.83 -16.77
CA LEU A 77 7.06 0.56 -15.61
C LEU A 77 5.88 1.54 -15.59
N PRO A 78 4.67 1.07 -15.20
CA PRO A 78 3.52 1.95 -15.07
C PRO A 78 3.80 3.10 -14.12
N THR A 79 3.35 4.29 -14.50
CA THR A 79 3.43 5.49 -13.67
C THR A 79 2.06 5.83 -13.10
N SER A 80 2.04 6.34 -11.87
CA SER A 80 0.84 6.86 -11.22
C SER A 80 1.17 8.15 -10.47
N PHE A 81 0.13 8.90 -10.14
CA PHE A 81 0.24 10.06 -9.27
C PHE A 81 -0.05 9.63 -7.85
N SER A 82 0.86 9.85 -6.92
CA SER A 82 0.68 9.44 -5.52
C SER A 82 1.17 10.53 -4.57
N THR A 83 0.54 10.58 -3.39
CA THR A 83 1.10 11.35 -2.28
C THR A 83 2.38 10.67 -1.77
N PRO A 84 3.27 11.40 -1.10
CA PRO A 84 4.20 10.76 -0.16
C PRO A 84 3.40 10.02 0.92
N GLU A 85 4.07 9.30 1.81
CA GLU A 85 3.43 8.83 3.03
C GLU A 85 3.04 10.03 3.89
N LEU A 86 1.77 10.08 4.29
CA LEU A 86 1.22 11.13 5.13
C LEU A 86 0.91 10.55 6.51
N ASN A 87 1.06 11.37 7.55
CA ASN A 87 0.81 10.96 8.92
C ASN A 87 -0.14 11.93 9.63
N VAL A 88 -0.99 11.36 10.50
CA VAL A 88 -1.80 12.11 11.46
C VAL A 88 -1.43 11.67 12.86
N ALA A 89 -0.93 12.59 13.66
CA ALA A 89 -0.58 12.31 15.06
C ALA A 89 -1.83 11.98 15.88
N CYS A 90 -1.70 10.99 16.74
CA CYS A 90 -2.76 10.47 17.59
C CYS A 90 -2.26 10.28 19.02
N ALA A 91 -3.19 10.13 19.97
CA ALA A 91 -2.85 9.64 21.31
C ALA A 91 -2.54 8.14 21.27
N GLU A 92 -1.89 7.63 22.31
CA GLU A 92 -1.59 6.20 22.44
C GLU A 92 -2.89 5.36 22.38
N GLY A 93 -2.90 4.33 21.53
CA GLY A 93 -4.06 3.46 21.30
C GLY A 93 -5.16 4.05 20.41
N GLU A 94 -5.18 5.37 20.17
CA GLU A 94 -6.19 6.05 19.35
C GLU A 94 -6.21 5.57 17.88
N PRO A 95 -5.08 5.31 17.19
CA PRO A 95 -5.09 4.94 15.77
C PRO A 95 -5.98 3.75 15.43
N HIS A 96 -5.96 2.71 16.25
CA HIS A 96 -6.80 1.52 16.02
C HIS A 96 -8.29 1.80 16.21
N ALA A 97 -8.66 2.60 17.23
CA ALA A 97 -10.04 2.99 17.45
C ALA A 97 -10.59 3.86 16.30
N LEU A 98 -9.79 4.82 15.84
CA LEU A 98 -10.14 5.66 14.68
C LEU A 98 -10.28 4.83 13.41
N THR A 99 -9.36 3.89 13.18
CA THR A 99 -9.44 2.98 12.02
C THR A 99 -10.72 2.16 12.04
N ALA A 100 -11.14 1.62 13.19
CA ALA A 100 -12.41 0.90 13.32
C ALA A 100 -13.62 1.79 13.01
N GLN A 101 -13.62 3.05 13.42
CA GLN A 101 -14.68 4.02 13.10
C GLN A 101 -14.71 4.35 11.61
N LEU A 102 -13.55 4.55 10.97
CA LEU A 102 -13.45 4.75 9.52
C LEU A 102 -14.03 3.58 8.75
N GLN A 103 -13.70 2.35 9.15
CA GLN A 103 -14.23 1.12 8.55
C GLN A 103 -15.76 1.00 8.67
N ALA A 104 -16.31 1.38 9.83
CA ALA A 104 -17.75 1.35 10.07
C ALA A 104 -18.51 2.39 9.22
N LEU A 105 -17.93 3.58 9.01
CA LEU A 105 -18.56 4.66 8.24
C LEU A 105 -18.37 4.52 6.72
N ALA A 106 -17.36 3.82 6.26
CA ALA A 106 -17.03 3.73 4.83
C ALA A 106 -18.22 3.29 3.95
N PRO A 107 -19.04 2.27 4.32
CA PRO A 107 -20.20 1.86 3.52
C PRO A 107 -21.31 2.91 3.40
N GLU A 108 -21.35 3.89 4.30
CA GLU A 108 -22.32 4.98 4.26
C GLU A 108 -21.87 6.14 3.37
N VAL A 109 -20.56 6.24 3.14
CA VAL A 109 -19.93 7.38 2.45
C VAL A 109 -19.58 7.04 1.02
N PHE A 110 -19.13 5.83 0.77
CA PHE A 110 -18.71 5.38 -0.56
C PHE A 110 -19.78 4.51 -1.19
N ASP A 111 -20.09 4.81 -2.45
CA ASP A 111 -21.08 4.08 -3.24
C ASP A 111 -20.50 2.78 -3.85
N ALA A 112 -21.31 2.08 -4.63
CA ALA A 112 -20.95 0.83 -5.25
C ALA A 112 -19.80 0.91 -6.30
N SER A 113 -19.37 2.12 -6.67
CA SER A 113 -18.20 2.33 -7.55
C SER A 113 -16.87 2.14 -6.82
N ALA A 114 -16.90 2.12 -5.49
CA ALA A 114 -15.75 1.97 -4.62
C ALA A 114 -15.78 0.61 -3.91
N GLN A 115 -14.64 -0.07 -3.87
CA GLN A 115 -14.49 -1.34 -3.16
C GLN A 115 -13.66 -1.12 -1.90
N SER A 116 -14.26 -1.37 -0.74
CA SER A 116 -13.57 -1.23 0.55
C SER A 116 -12.95 -2.54 1.00
N SER A 117 -11.73 -2.46 1.54
CA SER A 117 -11.01 -3.55 2.20
C SER A 117 -10.58 -3.11 3.60
N THR A 118 -10.75 -4.02 4.56
CA THR A 118 -10.42 -3.80 5.98
C THR A 118 -9.28 -4.70 6.47
N ILE A 119 -8.51 -5.26 5.55
CA ILE A 119 -7.40 -6.20 5.86
C ILE A 119 -6.35 -5.54 6.73
N ASP A 120 -5.96 -4.29 6.40
CA ASP A 120 -4.99 -3.51 7.16
C ASP A 120 -5.43 -2.02 7.13
N GLY A 121 -6.24 -1.63 8.10
CA GLY A 121 -6.89 -0.33 8.09
C GLY A 121 -8.09 -0.27 7.15
N LEU A 122 -8.38 0.91 6.63
CA LEU A 122 -9.37 1.13 5.60
C LEU A 122 -8.68 1.45 4.27
N ARG A 123 -8.81 0.56 3.31
CA ARG A 123 -8.46 0.80 1.92
C ARG A 123 -9.73 0.88 1.08
N VAL A 124 -9.79 1.88 0.23
CA VAL A 124 -10.88 2.07 -0.74
C VAL A 124 -10.28 2.14 -2.13
N ASP A 125 -10.69 1.24 -3.00
CA ASP A 125 -10.25 1.14 -4.38
C ASP A 125 -11.35 1.64 -5.32
N TRP A 126 -10.99 2.53 -6.24
CA TRP A 126 -11.80 2.99 -7.37
C TRP A 126 -11.17 2.49 -8.67
N ALA A 127 -11.89 2.60 -9.77
CA ALA A 127 -11.38 2.20 -11.10
C ALA A 127 -10.12 2.98 -11.52
N ASP A 128 -9.89 4.17 -10.96
CA ASP A 128 -8.82 5.10 -11.32
C ASP A 128 -7.83 5.40 -10.18
N GLY A 129 -7.85 4.61 -9.10
CA GLY A 129 -6.90 4.76 -8.00
C GLY A 129 -7.38 4.19 -6.68
N PHE A 130 -6.66 4.51 -5.59
CA PHE A 130 -7.04 4.06 -4.25
C PHE A 130 -6.66 5.07 -3.16
N GLY A 131 -7.35 4.96 -2.03
CA GLY A 131 -6.98 5.61 -0.77
C GLY A 131 -6.80 4.60 0.35
N LEU A 132 -5.79 4.81 1.19
CA LEU A 132 -5.50 3.98 2.36
C LEU A 132 -5.35 4.86 3.61
N ILE A 133 -6.01 4.47 4.69
CA ILE A 133 -5.79 5.00 6.05
C ILE A 133 -5.67 3.80 6.98
N ARG A 134 -4.54 3.68 7.68
CA ARG A 134 -4.30 2.58 8.62
C ARG A 134 -3.62 3.06 9.90
N ALA A 135 -3.76 2.29 10.97
CA ALA A 135 -2.95 2.50 12.16
C ALA A 135 -1.50 2.09 11.90
N SER A 136 -0.54 2.87 12.39
CA SER A 136 0.86 2.44 12.44
C SER A 136 1.03 1.32 13.48
N ASN A 137 1.92 0.37 13.18
CA ASN A 137 2.25 -0.73 14.10
C ASN A 137 3.33 -0.33 15.13
N THR A 138 4.00 0.80 14.93
CA THR A 138 5.20 1.18 15.71
C THR A 138 5.09 2.52 16.42
N THR A 139 4.20 3.38 15.94
CA THR A 139 4.05 4.76 16.45
C THR A 139 2.58 5.14 16.56
N PRO A 140 2.19 6.06 17.46
CA PRO A 140 0.80 6.48 17.62
C PRO A 140 0.37 7.46 16.50
N VAL A 141 0.35 7.00 15.26
CA VAL A 141 -0.09 7.78 14.10
C VAL A 141 -1.05 6.97 13.23
N LEU A 142 -1.93 7.67 12.50
CA LEU A 142 -2.52 7.12 11.29
C LEU A 142 -1.57 7.38 10.13
N VAL A 143 -1.36 6.35 9.31
CA VAL A 143 -0.60 6.41 8.05
C VAL A 143 -1.59 6.48 6.91
N LEU A 144 -1.41 7.47 6.03
CA LEU A 144 -2.27 7.69 4.88
C LEU A 144 -1.46 7.63 3.59
N ARG A 145 -2.07 7.06 2.55
CA ARG A 145 -1.53 7.08 1.20
C ARG A 145 -2.66 7.13 0.18
N PHE A 146 -2.48 7.99 -0.82
CA PHE A 146 -3.44 8.15 -1.91
C PHE A 146 -2.73 8.00 -3.25
N GLU A 147 -3.38 7.36 -4.20
CA GLU A 147 -2.87 7.14 -5.55
C GLU A 147 -3.99 7.29 -6.57
N GLY A 148 -3.68 7.90 -7.71
CA GLY A 148 -4.58 8.05 -8.83
C GLY A 148 -3.87 7.83 -10.16
N HIS A 149 -4.59 7.33 -11.17
CA HIS A 149 -4.05 7.19 -12.52
C HIS A 149 -3.85 8.54 -13.21
N THR A 150 -4.51 9.58 -12.70
CA THR A 150 -4.36 10.98 -13.11
C THR A 150 -4.25 11.88 -11.88
N GLN A 151 -3.72 13.07 -12.05
CA GLN A 151 -3.66 14.07 -10.98
C GLN A 151 -5.06 14.43 -10.45
N ALA A 152 -6.06 14.50 -11.33
CA ALA A 152 -7.44 14.78 -10.94
C ALA A 152 -8.04 13.64 -10.10
N ALA A 153 -7.75 12.38 -10.46
CA ALA A 153 -8.16 11.21 -9.68
C ALA A 153 -7.52 11.22 -8.29
N LEU A 154 -6.20 11.50 -8.21
CA LEU A 154 -5.50 11.62 -6.93
C LEU A 154 -6.17 12.66 -6.02
N HIS A 155 -6.38 13.88 -6.51
CA HIS A 155 -6.99 14.95 -5.72
C HIS A 155 -8.42 14.60 -5.25
N ARG A 156 -9.22 13.96 -6.12
CA ARG A 156 -10.57 13.52 -5.75
C ARG A 156 -10.54 12.46 -4.65
N ILE A 157 -9.68 11.44 -4.81
CA ILE A 157 -9.54 10.35 -3.84
C ILE A 157 -9.06 10.90 -2.49
N GLU A 158 -8.02 11.72 -2.50
CA GLU A 158 -7.49 12.37 -1.31
C GLU A 158 -8.59 13.18 -0.60
N ALA A 159 -9.33 14.02 -1.33
CA ALA A 159 -10.39 14.84 -0.75
C ALA A 159 -11.51 13.98 -0.12
N GLN A 160 -11.92 12.88 -0.77
CA GLN A 160 -12.94 11.97 -0.25
C GLN A 160 -12.48 11.25 1.02
N MET A 161 -11.25 10.75 1.03
CA MET A 161 -10.69 10.05 2.20
C MET A 161 -10.45 10.99 3.37
N LEU A 162 -9.98 12.22 3.12
CA LEU A 162 -9.81 13.23 4.17
C LEU A 162 -11.15 13.74 4.71
N ALA A 163 -12.19 13.84 3.88
CA ALA A 163 -13.53 14.18 4.34
C ALA A 163 -14.10 13.09 5.28
N LEU A 164 -13.82 11.80 5.00
CA LEU A 164 -14.19 10.73 5.91
C LEU A 164 -13.39 10.80 7.23
N LEU A 165 -12.08 11.07 7.13
CA LEU A 165 -11.21 11.22 8.31
C LEU A 165 -11.67 12.38 9.20
N GLU A 166 -12.06 13.51 8.61
CA GLU A 166 -12.58 14.69 9.35
C GLU A 166 -13.84 14.36 10.18
N ARG A 167 -14.70 13.44 9.70
CA ARG A 167 -15.88 12.98 10.47
C ARG A 167 -15.51 12.20 11.73
N VAL A 168 -14.36 11.50 11.71
CA VAL A 168 -13.91 10.62 12.79
C VAL A 168 -12.93 11.34 13.73
N LYS A 169 -12.08 12.20 13.18
CA LYS A 169 -11.10 13.01 13.91
C LYS A 169 -11.13 14.45 13.41
N PRO A 170 -12.11 15.27 13.90
CA PRO A 170 -12.22 16.68 13.50
C PRO A 170 -10.95 17.46 13.77
N GLY A 171 -10.52 18.27 12.79
CA GLY A 171 -9.31 19.09 12.89
C GLY A 171 -8.01 18.31 12.81
N ALA A 172 -8.02 17.10 12.28
CA ALA A 172 -6.82 16.30 12.09
C ALA A 172 -5.78 17.03 11.23
N GLN A 173 -4.57 17.19 11.73
CA GLN A 173 -3.48 17.81 10.99
C GLN A 173 -2.74 16.72 10.21
N VAL A 174 -2.78 16.81 8.89
CA VAL A 174 -2.10 15.89 7.98
C VAL A 174 -0.73 16.46 7.64
N GLY A 175 0.33 15.73 8.00
CA GLY A 175 1.71 16.08 7.67
C GLY A 175 2.37 14.99 6.82
N SER A 176 3.41 15.33 6.08
CA SER A 176 4.27 14.32 5.46
C SER A 176 5.12 13.63 6.53
N ALA A 177 5.35 12.33 6.38
CA ALA A 177 6.30 11.61 7.24
C ALA A 177 7.68 12.29 7.13
N ALA A 178 8.27 12.61 8.28
CA ALA A 178 9.67 13.02 8.33
C ALA A 178 10.54 11.77 8.09
N HIS A 179 11.30 11.78 7.03
CA HIS A 179 12.35 10.77 6.76
C HIS A 179 13.65 11.19 7.42
#